data_69f1ed993de2fda234a1ee27cbe97716
#
_entry.id   69f1ed993de2fda234a1ee27cbe97716
#
_cell.length_a   1.000
_cell.length_b   1.000
_cell.length_c   1.000
_cell.angle_alpha   90.00
_cell.angle_beta   90.00
_cell.angle_gamma   90.00
#
_symmetry.space_group_name_H-M   'P 1'
#
loop_
_entity.id
_entity.type
_entity.pdbx_description
1 polymer ?
#
loop_
_entity_poly.entity_id
_entity_poly.type
_entity_poly.pdbx_seq_one_letter_code
_entity_poly.pdbx_strand_id
1 'polypeptide(L)'
;MKKIISLLLAMAFTVSASSAESLHKTLSALGVNKSAVAIYIKDVKSGNVVFSMNEKAPMLPASTLKIITSSAAVDTLGADYKYETKLYKS
;
A
#
# COMPACT_ATOMS: atom_id res chain seq x y z
N MET A 1 -37.50 15.18 6.33
CA MET A 1 -36.23 14.81 6.98
C MET A 1 -35.71 13.44 6.56
N LYS A 2 -36.52 12.38 6.51
CA LYS A 2 -36.03 11.05 6.09
C LYS A 2 -35.48 10.99 4.65
N LYS A 3 -36.08 11.74 3.71
CA LYS A 3 -35.62 11.79 2.31
C LYS A 3 -34.26 12.50 2.12
N ILE A 4 -33.94 13.49 2.95
CA ILE A 4 -32.68 14.25 2.91
C ILE A 4 -31.54 13.41 3.47
N ILE A 5 -31.77 12.64 4.55
CA ILE A 5 -30.80 11.73 5.15
C ILE A 5 -30.45 10.59 4.18
N SER A 6 -31.47 10.06 3.47
CA SER A 6 -31.31 9.02 2.47
C SER A 6 -30.49 9.51 1.26
N LEU A 7 -30.70 10.77 0.82
CA LEU A 7 -29.97 11.40 -0.26
C LEU A 7 -28.50 11.68 0.11
N LEU A 8 -28.24 12.14 1.34
CA LEU A 8 -26.91 12.34 1.89
C LEU A 8 -26.14 11.02 2.04
N LEU A 9 -26.81 9.96 2.46
CA LEU A 9 -26.20 8.63 2.56
C LEU A 9 -25.86 8.04 1.19
N ALA A 10 -26.72 8.24 0.19
CA ALA A 10 -26.46 7.84 -1.20
C ALA A 10 -25.30 8.63 -1.82
N MET A 11 -25.16 9.92 -1.50
CA MET A 11 -24.04 10.76 -1.95
C MET A 11 -22.71 10.34 -1.32
N ALA A 12 -22.69 9.94 -0.07
CA ALA A 12 -21.48 9.44 0.60
C ALA A 12 -21.00 8.10 0.00
N PHE A 13 -21.90 7.28 -0.51
CA PHE A 13 -21.57 6.00 -1.13
C PHE A 13 -20.99 6.13 -2.53
N THR A 14 -21.34 7.19 -3.28
CA THR A 14 -20.84 7.44 -4.64
C THR A 14 -19.42 7.96 -4.69
N VAL A 15 -18.92 8.61 -3.63
CA VAL A 15 -17.56 9.17 -3.58
C VAL A 15 -16.50 8.07 -3.45
N SER A 16 -16.79 6.97 -2.75
CA SER A 16 -15.83 5.87 -2.57
C SER A 16 -15.68 4.97 -3.81
N ALA A 17 -16.70 4.87 -4.66
CA ALA A 17 -16.61 4.12 -5.92
C ALA A 17 -15.83 4.88 -7.01
N SER A 18 -15.84 6.21 -6.99
CA SER A 18 -15.18 7.04 -8.01
C SER A 18 -13.65 7.00 -7.97
N SER A 19 -13.05 6.78 -6.80
CA SER A 19 -11.59 6.77 -6.66
C SER A 19 -10.92 5.52 -7.26
N ALA A 20 -11.52 4.35 -7.09
CA ALA A 20 -11.02 3.12 -7.69
C ALA A 20 -11.14 3.11 -9.21
N GLU A 21 -12.25 3.61 -9.76
CA GLU A 21 -12.45 3.78 -11.19
C GLU A 21 -11.48 4.81 -11.79
N SER A 22 -11.20 5.89 -11.07
CA SER A 22 -10.20 6.90 -11.45
C SER A 22 -8.81 6.30 -11.61
N LEU A 23 -8.38 5.43 -10.68
CA LEU A 23 -7.07 4.77 -10.75
C LEU A 23 -6.97 3.83 -11.95
N HIS A 24 -8.00 3.05 -12.25
CA HIS A 24 -8.04 2.22 -13.46
C HIS A 24 -7.94 3.03 -14.74
N LYS A 25 -8.64 4.17 -14.83
CA LYS A 25 -8.57 5.08 -15.97
C LYS A 25 -7.17 5.68 -16.13
N THR A 26 -6.56 6.11 -15.03
CA THR A 26 -5.21 6.68 -15.03
C THR A 26 -4.18 5.66 -15.53
N LEU A 27 -4.20 4.43 -15.03
CA LEU A 27 -3.31 3.37 -15.48
C LEU A 27 -3.47 3.04 -16.97
N SER A 28 -4.71 3.05 -17.46
CA SER A 28 -5.00 2.82 -18.87
C SER A 28 -4.51 3.98 -19.74
N ALA A 29 -4.68 5.23 -19.29
CA ALA A 29 -4.24 6.44 -20.01
C ALA A 29 -2.71 6.52 -20.10
N LEU A 30 -1.98 6.01 -19.11
CA LEU A 30 -0.53 5.96 -19.11
C LEU A 30 0.05 4.84 -19.99
N GLY A 31 -0.79 4.02 -20.63
CA GLY A 31 -0.33 2.90 -21.44
C GLY A 31 0.37 1.79 -20.66
N VAL A 32 0.17 1.73 -19.36
CA VAL A 32 0.80 0.72 -18.49
C VAL A 32 0.19 -0.65 -18.76
N ASN A 33 1.05 -1.65 -18.99
CA ASN A 33 0.61 -3.02 -19.08
C ASN A 33 0.09 -3.49 -17.72
N LYS A 34 -1.21 -3.70 -17.61
CA LYS A 34 -1.88 -4.08 -16.36
C LYS A 34 -1.37 -5.39 -15.76
N SER A 35 -0.86 -6.30 -16.59
CA SER A 35 -0.29 -7.57 -16.11
C SER A 35 1.09 -7.39 -15.45
N ALA A 36 1.76 -6.28 -15.73
CA ALA A 36 3.07 -5.95 -15.15
C ALA A 36 2.98 -5.14 -13.84
N VAL A 37 1.77 -4.86 -13.37
CA VAL A 37 1.54 -4.04 -12.17
C VAL A 37 0.69 -4.79 -11.17
N ALA A 38 1.11 -4.80 -9.93
CA ALA A 38 0.33 -5.25 -8.78
C ALA A 38 0.16 -4.09 -7.79
N ILE A 39 -1.07 -3.86 -7.37
CA ILE A 39 -1.39 -2.78 -6.41
C ILE A 39 -2.29 -3.35 -5.32
N TYR A 40 -1.95 -3.07 -4.08
CA TYR A 40 -2.77 -3.40 -2.93
C TYR A 40 -2.75 -2.24 -1.94
N ILE A 41 -3.91 -1.62 -1.73
CA ILE A 41 -4.07 -0.49 -0.84
C ILE A 41 -5.04 -0.87 0.27
N LYS A 42 -4.59 -0.75 1.50
CA LYS A 42 -5.34 -1.08 2.70
C LYS A 42 -5.36 0.08 3.68
N ASP A 43 -6.51 0.37 4.26
CA ASP A 43 -6.61 1.30 5.37
C ASP A 43 -6.03 0.65 6.63
N VAL A 44 -5.04 1.30 7.24
CA VAL A 44 -4.34 0.80 8.42
C VAL A 44 -5.25 0.76 9.65
N LYS A 45 -6.16 1.72 9.78
CA LYS A 45 -7.05 1.82 10.95
C LYS A 45 -8.20 0.81 10.90
N SER A 46 -8.91 0.78 9.78
CA SER A 46 -10.07 -0.10 9.62
C SER A 46 -9.72 -1.51 9.19
N GLY A 47 -8.54 -1.70 8.59
CA GLY A 47 -8.15 -2.95 7.97
C GLY A 47 -8.83 -3.23 6.63
N ASN A 48 -9.63 -2.31 6.12
CA ASN A 48 -10.36 -2.49 4.87
C ASN A 48 -9.45 -2.31 3.65
N VAL A 49 -9.69 -3.13 2.63
CA VAL A 49 -9.02 -2.99 1.34
C VAL A 49 -9.69 -1.86 0.55
N VAL A 50 -8.93 -0.83 0.23
CA VAL A 50 -9.38 0.33 -0.55
C VAL A 50 -9.30 0.05 -2.06
N PHE A 51 -8.23 -0.62 -2.47
CA PHE A 51 -7.99 -0.98 -3.86
C PHE A 51 -7.12 -2.22 -3.94
N SER A 52 -7.40 -3.09 -4.90
CA SER A 52 -6.66 -4.32 -5.13
C SER A 52 -6.63 -4.65 -6.62
N MET A 53 -5.46 -4.90 -7.15
CA MET A 53 -5.24 -5.33 -8.53
C MET A 53 -4.00 -6.23 -8.60
N ASN A 54 -4.15 -7.45 -9.10
CA ASN A 54 -3.08 -8.44 -9.23
C ASN A 54 -2.29 -8.70 -7.94
N GLU A 55 -2.88 -8.54 -6.78
CA GLU A 55 -2.19 -8.64 -5.48
C GLU A 55 -1.61 -10.03 -5.19
N LYS A 56 -2.09 -11.04 -5.90
CA LYS A 56 -1.60 -12.43 -5.79
C LYS A 56 -0.66 -12.84 -6.93
N ALA A 57 -0.44 -11.96 -7.91
CA ALA A 57 0.47 -12.24 -8.99
C ALA A 57 1.92 -12.26 -8.52
N PRO A 58 2.72 -13.25 -8.92
CA PRO A 58 4.13 -13.28 -8.57
C PRO A 58 4.86 -12.13 -9.26
N MET A 59 5.51 -11.29 -8.48
CA MET A 59 6.28 -10.15 -8.94
C MET A 59 7.70 -10.21 -8.38
N LEU A 60 8.68 -9.73 -9.14
CA LEU A 60 10.04 -9.58 -8.65
C LEU A 60 10.11 -8.34 -7.74
N PRO A 61 10.44 -8.49 -6.46
CA PRO A 61 10.39 -7.38 -5.52
C PRO A 61 11.54 -6.39 -5.71
N ALA A 62 12.65 -6.81 -6.33
CA ALA A 62 13.86 -6.00 -6.45
C ALA A 62 14.25 -5.37 -5.10
N SER A 63 14.61 -4.07 -5.07
CA SER A 63 15.00 -3.38 -3.83
C SER A 63 13.88 -3.21 -2.80
N THR A 64 12.62 -3.45 -3.16
CA THR A 64 11.51 -3.42 -2.18
C THR A 64 11.62 -4.54 -1.15
N LEU A 65 12.39 -5.61 -1.44
CA LEU A 65 12.71 -6.68 -0.49
C LEU A 65 13.45 -6.14 0.77
N LYS A 66 14.14 -5.02 0.67
CA LYS A 66 14.81 -4.35 1.80
C LYS A 66 13.84 -3.95 2.91
N ILE A 67 12.57 -3.73 2.60
CA ILE A 67 11.53 -3.45 3.60
C ILE A 67 11.40 -4.64 4.56
N ILE A 68 11.36 -5.86 4.04
CA ILE A 68 11.28 -7.10 4.85
C ILE A 68 12.55 -7.26 5.68
N THR A 69 13.72 -7.11 5.08
CA THR A 69 15.01 -7.23 5.77
C THR A 69 15.14 -6.18 6.88
N SER A 70 14.78 -4.93 6.61
CA SER A 70 14.83 -3.85 7.60
C SER A 70 13.82 -4.07 8.72
N SER A 71 12.62 -4.55 8.42
CA SER A 71 11.60 -4.85 9.42
C SER A 71 12.05 -5.97 10.35
N ALA A 72 12.65 -7.03 9.81
CA ALA A 72 13.21 -8.13 10.58
C ALA A 72 14.38 -7.67 11.47
N ALA A 73 15.24 -6.77 10.96
CA ALA A 73 16.35 -6.20 11.73
C ALA A 73 15.84 -5.37 12.91
N VAL A 74 14.85 -4.52 12.70
CA VAL A 74 14.25 -3.71 13.78
C VAL A 74 13.55 -4.59 14.81
N ASP A 75 12.84 -5.62 14.38
CA ASP A 75 12.14 -6.55 15.27
C ASP A 75 13.12 -7.37 16.13
N THR A 76 14.23 -7.81 15.55
CA THR A 76 15.21 -8.66 16.22
C THR A 76 16.22 -7.88 17.07
N LEU A 77 16.72 -6.75 16.56
CA LEU A 77 17.81 -5.97 17.16
C LEU A 77 17.32 -4.75 17.95
N GLY A 78 16.09 -4.29 17.67
CA GLY A 78 15.55 -3.05 18.20
C GLY A 78 15.94 -1.82 17.37
N ALA A 79 15.14 -0.77 17.50
CA ALA A 79 15.35 0.49 16.76
C ALA A 79 16.61 1.26 17.19
N ASP A 80 17.09 1.03 18.42
CA ASP A 80 18.25 1.73 18.99
C ASP A 80 19.58 0.98 18.78
N TYR A 81 19.56 -0.12 18.02
CA TYR A 81 20.76 -0.90 17.73
C TYR A 81 21.81 -0.06 17.01
N LYS A 82 23.06 -0.15 17.48
CA LYS A 82 24.22 0.54 16.89
C LYS A 82 25.31 -0.46 16.57
N TYR A 83 25.94 -0.29 15.40
CA TYR A 83 27.16 -1.00 15.07
C TYR A 83 28.34 -0.39 15.81
N GLU A 84 29.18 -1.22 16.43
CA GLU A 84 30.42 -0.80 17.06
C GLU A 84 31.62 -1.08 16.16
N THR A 85 32.41 -0.06 15.88
CA THR A 85 33.72 -0.22 15.22
C THR A 85 34.80 0.04 16.27
N LYS A 86 35.64 -0.97 16.56
CA LYS A 86 36.74 -0.89 17.52
C LYS A 86 38.07 -0.92 16.80
N LEU A 87 38.91 0.07 17.05
CA LEU A 87 40.29 0.13 16.58
C LEU A 87 41.23 -0.32 17.71
N TYR A 88 42.03 -1.30 17.43
CA TYR A 88 43.07 -1.77 18.37
C TYR A 88 44.43 -1.41 17.85
N LYS A 89 45.31 -0.93 18.75
CA LYS A 89 46.74 -0.71 18.44
C LYS A 89 47.49 -1.98 18.82
N SER A 90 48.31 -2.49 17.89
CA SER A 90 49.29 -3.57 18.11
C SER A 90 50.53 -3.05 18.80
#